data_9ee47b99b6c7dae60948e088163ff9ea
#
_entry.id   9ee47b99b6c7dae60948e088163ff9ea
#
_cell.length_a   1.000
_cell.length_b   1.000
_cell.length_c   1.000
_cell.angle_alpha   90.00
_cell.angle_beta   90.00
_cell.angle_gamma   90.00
#
_symmetry.space_group_name_H-M   'P 1'
#
loop_
_entity.id
_entity.type
_entity.pdbx_description
1 polymer ?
#
loop_
_entity_poly.entity_id
_entity_poly.type
_entity_poly.pdbx_seq_one_letter_code
_entity_poly.pdbx_strand_id
1 'polypeptide(L)'
;MNDDLSLAGVAFAAGLAVLAVAGDHAAARSARTESSVEFVQSRIAGEPTMAIVSLRDQRVTIYDATGWILRAPVSSGQKGRETPAGIFSVIQKEAEHYSNLYDDAYMPHMQRITWSGIALHGGPLPGYPASHGCIRLPYDFAARLFDLTRLGMRVIVAPTDVTPIEIAHPALFMPKPGADALAAKRAAEAEDVASKAATAKHAAVTASRDAAQARMAIRVSENLKRRMEEQLAVAEKALASAVSDKQKERATEARAKAAARVEELQAKLAAANAELQPKLNALAAAREFADTAEAARIAAVQAARELARALQPVSVFISRKTRHLYVRRAFEPILEIPVAIQEPERPIGTHVFTATERTNGETGMRWSVISLEGGRSHGDVVDRRAGASRGPEGEPTAKEPSDAKTALDRIVIPPEVLRIAEMASPRSSLIISDEELSSETGKGTDFVVLLSGEPQGGIAGRRYRPAGEVWYQRPRFRSPFFWR
;
A
#
# COMPACT_ATOMS: atom_id res chain seq x y z
N MET A 1 -59.98 50.98 31.82
CA MET A 1 -60.05 50.45 33.17
C MET A 1 -58.65 50.17 33.52
N ASN A 2 -58.03 51.21 34.02
CA ASN A 2 -57.69 51.49 35.42
C ASN A 2 -56.47 50.65 35.81
N ASP A 3 -55.42 51.07 36.39
CA ASP A 3 -54.87 52.37 36.94
C ASP A 3 -53.43 52.05 37.34
N ASP A 4 -52.51 52.89 37.01
CA ASP A 4 -51.80 53.84 37.83
C ASP A 4 -51.13 53.37 39.13
N LEU A 5 -49.91 53.81 39.27
CA LEU A 5 -49.16 54.49 40.35
C LEU A 5 -47.72 53.98 40.50
N SER A 6 -46.64 54.68 40.05
CA SER A 6 -46.03 55.87 40.63
C SER A 6 -45.51 55.71 42.05
N LEU A 7 -44.20 55.88 42.22
CA LEU A 7 -43.46 56.67 43.25
C LEU A 7 -41.99 56.18 43.29
N ALA A 8 -41.01 56.89 42.82
CA ALA A 8 -40.30 58.05 43.40
C ALA A 8 -39.54 57.72 44.68
N GLY A 9 -38.24 57.89 44.69
CA GLY A 9 -37.57 58.19 45.93
C GLY A 9 -36.06 57.91 45.99
N VAL A 10 -35.30 58.97 45.76
CA VAL A 10 -34.20 59.47 46.59
C VAL A 10 -32.81 58.85 46.38
N ALA A 11 -31.94 59.73 45.86
CA ALA A 11 -30.48 59.63 45.82
C ALA A 11 -29.82 59.62 47.20
N PHE A 12 -28.75 58.87 47.32
CA PHE A 12 -27.68 59.19 48.31
C PHE A 12 -26.32 58.99 47.63
N ALA A 13 -25.62 60.13 47.49
CA ALA A 13 -24.21 60.19 47.10
C ALA A 13 -23.35 59.91 48.29
N ALA A 14 -22.46 58.94 48.24
CA ALA A 14 -21.32 58.83 49.14
C ALA A 14 -20.08 58.52 48.27
N GLY A 15 -19.23 59.51 48.12
CA GLY A 15 -17.92 59.36 47.49
C GLY A 15 -16.97 58.58 48.35
N LEU A 16 -16.31 57.61 47.76
CA LEU A 16 -15.07 57.02 48.29
C LEU A 16 -14.00 57.05 47.20
N ALA A 17 -13.04 57.93 47.34
CA ALA A 17 -11.82 57.94 46.55
C ALA A 17 -10.99 56.68 46.90
N VAL A 18 -10.80 55.77 46.02
CA VAL A 18 -9.82 54.68 46.10
C VAL A 18 -8.73 54.98 45.11
N LEU A 19 -7.52 55.26 45.67
CA LEU A 19 -6.27 55.33 44.91
C LEU A 19 -6.07 54.01 44.17
N ALA A 20 -6.13 54.05 42.84
CA ALA A 20 -5.65 52.99 41.99
C ALA A 20 -4.11 53.04 41.93
N VAL A 21 -3.45 52.14 42.62
CA VAL A 21 -2.05 51.80 42.35
C VAL A 21 -2.03 51.09 41.01
N ALA A 22 -1.55 51.76 39.99
CA ALA A 22 -1.24 51.18 38.71
C ALA A 22 -0.06 50.22 38.88
N GLY A 23 -0.34 48.93 39.11
CA GLY A 23 0.63 47.87 38.93
C GLY A 23 0.73 47.59 37.43
N ASP A 24 1.82 48.03 36.83
CA ASP A 24 2.23 47.60 35.48
C ASP A 24 2.49 46.09 35.50
N HIS A 25 1.47 45.29 35.34
CA HIS A 25 1.61 43.94 34.82
C HIS A 25 1.76 44.06 33.32
N ALA A 26 3.01 44.23 32.88
CA ALA A 26 3.43 43.90 31.54
C ALA A 26 3.12 42.43 31.34
N ALA A 27 1.87 42.12 30.93
CA ALA A 27 1.51 40.84 30.34
C ALA A 27 2.32 40.73 29.07
N ALA A 28 3.46 40.07 29.18
CA ALA A 28 4.16 39.53 28.03
C ALA A 28 3.16 38.62 27.30
N ARG A 29 2.37 39.19 26.38
CA ARG A 29 1.69 38.47 25.34
C ARG A 29 2.78 37.86 24.47
N SER A 30 3.24 36.66 24.85
CA SER A 30 3.78 35.72 23.92
C SER A 30 2.71 35.55 22.86
N ALA A 31 2.83 36.26 21.74
CA ALA A 31 2.13 35.96 20.55
C ALA A 31 2.67 34.58 20.10
N ARG A 32 2.14 33.49 20.68
CA ARG A 32 2.14 32.20 20.04
C ARG A 32 1.34 32.39 18.77
N THR A 33 2.04 32.59 17.69
CA THR A 33 1.48 32.25 16.37
C THR A 33 1.17 30.76 16.46
N GLU A 34 -0.06 30.41 16.79
CA GLU A 34 -0.55 29.05 16.65
C GLU A 34 -0.41 28.76 15.17
N SER A 35 0.64 28.01 14.81
CA SER A 35 0.82 27.52 13.46
C SER A 35 -0.29 26.52 13.24
N SER A 36 -1.33 26.97 12.54
CA SER A 36 -2.54 26.22 12.27
C SER A 36 -2.30 25.18 11.20
N VAL A 37 -3.05 24.08 11.28
CA VAL A 37 -3.16 23.14 10.15
C VAL A 37 -3.94 23.83 9.04
N GLU A 38 -3.38 23.85 7.83
CA GLU A 38 -3.96 24.50 6.66
C GLU A 38 -4.38 23.46 5.63
N PHE A 39 -5.50 23.73 4.97
CA PHE A 39 -6.05 22.91 3.88
C PHE A 39 -6.26 23.77 2.65
N VAL A 40 -5.98 23.19 1.47
CA VAL A 40 -6.35 23.86 0.22
C VAL A 40 -7.88 24.00 0.16
N GLN A 41 -8.35 25.23 -0.04
CA GLN A 41 -9.79 25.55 -0.14
C GLN A 41 -10.22 25.89 -1.57
N SER A 42 -9.28 26.26 -2.41
CA SER A 42 -9.54 26.76 -3.77
C SER A 42 -9.87 25.65 -4.79
N ARG A 43 -9.63 24.39 -4.44
CA ARG A 43 -9.84 23.22 -5.31
C ARG A 43 -10.06 21.94 -4.52
N ILE A 44 -10.54 20.90 -5.19
CA ILE A 44 -10.60 19.54 -4.61
C ILE A 44 -9.17 18.98 -4.55
N ALA A 45 -8.76 18.48 -3.38
CA ALA A 45 -7.47 17.83 -3.20
C ALA A 45 -7.42 16.50 -3.96
N GLY A 46 -6.34 16.29 -4.71
CA GLY A 46 -6.04 15.01 -5.37
C GLY A 46 -5.32 14.03 -4.43
N GLU A 47 -4.89 12.90 -5.00
CA GLU A 47 -4.08 11.91 -4.27
C GLU A 47 -2.70 12.49 -3.92
N PRO A 48 -2.24 12.35 -2.65
CA PRO A 48 -0.92 12.81 -2.26
C PRO A 48 0.20 12.14 -3.06
N THR A 49 1.10 12.92 -3.59
CA THR A 49 2.28 12.45 -4.34
C THR A 49 3.55 12.53 -3.50
N MET A 50 3.69 13.57 -2.68
CA MET A 50 4.87 13.77 -1.84
C MET A 50 4.58 14.63 -0.61
N ALA A 51 5.43 14.48 0.40
CA ALA A 51 5.53 15.36 1.57
C ALA A 51 6.88 16.08 1.55
N ILE A 52 6.89 17.37 1.84
CA ILE A 52 8.11 18.17 2.00
C ILE A 52 8.14 18.69 3.44
N VAL A 53 9.20 18.38 4.16
CA VAL A 53 9.46 18.85 5.53
C VAL A 53 10.56 19.87 5.49
N SER A 54 10.27 21.13 5.84
CA SER A 54 11.26 22.19 6.04
C SER A 54 11.81 22.13 7.46
N LEU A 55 13.11 21.85 7.60
CA LEU A 55 13.76 21.80 8.91
C LEU A 55 13.90 23.18 9.54
N ARG A 56 14.16 24.21 8.71
CA ARG A 56 14.28 25.58 9.19
C ARG A 56 12.94 26.15 9.66
N ASP A 57 11.88 25.94 8.86
CA ASP A 57 10.57 26.53 9.12
C ASP A 57 9.68 25.66 10.00
N GLN A 58 10.17 24.47 10.39
CA GLN A 58 9.46 23.48 11.20
C GLN A 58 8.03 23.24 10.69
N ARG A 59 7.92 22.94 9.39
CA ARG A 59 6.65 22.78 8.69
C ARG A 59 6.71 21.61 7.74
N VAL A 60 5.60 20.87 7.62
CA VAL A 60 5.37 19.89 6.56
C VAL A 60 4.31 20.41 5.60
N THR A 61 4.56 20.23 4.31
CA THR A 61 3.61 20.51 3.23
C THR A 61 3.41 19.26 2.40
N ILE A 62 2.16 18.86 2.19
CA ILE A 62 1.77 17.72 1.36
C ILE A 62 1.32 18.24 0.01
N TYR A 63 1.79 17.61 -1.05
CA TYR A 63 1.50 17.97 -2.44
C TYR A 63 0.78 16.82 -3.16
N ASP A 64 -0.16 17.19 -4.02
CA ASP A 64 -0.70 16.33 -5.08
C ASP A 64 -0.10 16.71 -6.45
N ALA A 65 -0.69 16.23 -7.55
CA ALA A 65 -0.22 16.51 -8.90
C ALA A 65 -0.32 18.01 -9.31
N THR A 66 -1.16 18.78 -8.62
CA THR A 66 -1.51 20.16 -9.02
C THR A 66 -1.05 21.23 -8.02
N GLY A 67 -0.48 20.84 -6.89
CA GLY A 67 0.05 21.78 -5.89
C GLY A 67 -0.09 21.27 -4.46
N TRP A 68 0.05 22.17 -3.48
CA TRP A 68 -0.10 21.80 -2.09
C TRP A 68 -1.57 21.55 -1.71
N ILE A 69 -1.78 20.59 -0.78
CA ILE A 69 -3.11 20.22 -0.30
C ILE A 69 -3.26 20.34 1.21
N LEU A 70 -2.19 20.10 1.97
CA LEU A 70 -2.17 20.14 3.43
C LEU A 70 -0.87 20.75 3.91
N ARG A 71 -0.93 21.53 5.00
CA ARG A 71 0.24 22.06 5.71
C ARG A 71 0.03 21.93 7.20
N ALA A 72 1.10 21.65 7.92
CA ALA A 72 1.09 21.63 9.37
C ALA A 72 2.45 21.98 9.95
N PRO A 73 2.50 22.51 11.19
CA PRO A 73 3.75 22.65 11.93
C PRO A 73 4.30 21.26 12.28
N VAL A 74 5.61 21.18 12.47
CA VAL A 74 6.27 19.97 12.95
C VAL A 74 7.24 20.29 14.10
N SER A 75 7.72 19.24 14.77
CA SER A 75 8.89 19.33 15.65
C SER A 75 9.87 18.23 15.25
N SER A 76 10.95 18.64 14.59
CA SER A 76 12.01 17.74 14.12
C SER A 76 13.03 17.39 15.20
N GLY A 77 14.10 16.69 14.85
CA GLY A 77 15.18 16.29 15.74
C GLY A 77 15.96 17.47 16.32
N GLN A 78 16.23 17.42 17.62
CA GLN A 78 17.02 18.42 18.33
C GLN A 78 18.52 18.31 18.00
N LYS A 79 19.31 19.31 18.40
CA LYS A 79 20.77 19.34 18.22
C LYS A 79 21.43 18.06 18.77
N GLY A 80 22.29 17.43 17.95
CA GLY A 80 22.94 16.16 18.24
C GLY A 80 22.06 14.93 17.93
N ARG A 81 20.81 15.12 17.56
CA ARG A 81 19.84 14.09 17.13
C ARG A 81 18.97 14.62 16.00
N GLU A 82 19.57 15.36 15.10
CA GLU A 82 18.88 16.03 14.01
C GLU A 82 18.15 15.04 13.10
N THR A 83 16.99 15.45 12.62
CA THR A 83 16.35 14.75 11.51
C THR A 83 17.23 14.93 10.28
N PRO A 84 17.68 13.85 9.62
CA PRO A 84 18.56 13.96 8.47
C PRO A 84 17.84 14.62 7.29
N ALA A 85 18.49 15.60 6.67
CA ALA A 85 18.03 16.13 5.40
C ALA A 85 18.30 15.14 4.27
N GLY A 86 17.33 15.00 3.35
CA GLY A 86 17.46 14.04 2.25
C GLY A 86 16.15 13.64 1.62
N ILE A 87 16.22 12.59 0.84
CA ILE A 87 15.11 12.02 0.07
C ILE A 87 14.77 10.65 0.66
N PHE A 88 13.50 10.46 1.01
CA PHE A 88 12.97 9.26 1.65
C PHE A 88 11.67 8.84 1.02
N SER A 89 11.12 7.72 1.50
CA SER A 89 9.73 7.30 1.25
C SER A 89 9.14 6.64 2.50
N VAL A 90 7.81 6.61 2.59
CA VAL A 90 7.12 5.88 3.66
C VAL A 90 7.32 4.39 3.44
N ILE A 91 7.98 3.71 4.38
CA ILE A 91 8.37 2.30 4.28
C ILE A 91 7.55 1.38 5.20
N GLN A 92 6.92 1.94 6.23
CA GLN A 92 6.09 1.22 7.19
C GLN A 92 5.05 2.18 7.78
N LYS A 93 3.86 1.67 8.08
CA LYS A 93 2.78 2.42 8.72
C LYS A 93 2.19 1.59 9.86
N GLU A 94 2.06 2.19 11.04
CA GLU A 94 1.41 1.59 12.20
C GLU A 94 0.55 2.64 12.89
N ALA A 95 -0.74 2.35 13.08
CA ALA A 95 -1.66 3.28 13.73
C ALA A 95 -1.30 3.50 15.20
N GLU A 96 -0.88 2.43 15.87
CA GLU A 96 -0.37 2.45 17.24
C GLU A 96 1.04 1.87 17.25
N HIS A 97 2.01 2.66 17.68
CA HIS A 97 3.41 2.26 17.76
C HIS A 97 4.04 2.79 19.02
N TYR A 98 4.86 1.95 19.66
CA TYR A 98 5.69 2.33 20.80
C TYR A 98 7.16 2.19 20.41
N SER A 99 7.96 3.19 20.73
CA SER A 99 9.38 3.19 20.38
C SER A 99 10.13 2.13 21.18
N ASN A 100 10.73 1.17 20.49
CA ASN A 100 11.65 0.22 21.09
C ASN A 100 13.08 0.78 21.31
N LEU A 101 13.30 2.04 20.96
CA LEU A 101 14.59 2.75 21.05
C LEU A 101 14.61 3.81 22.17
N TYR A 102 13.45 4.35 22.59
CA TYR A 102 13.32 5.47 23.52
C TYR A 102 12.13 5.25 24.45
N ASP A 103 12.37 4.62 25.59
CA ASP A 103 11.49 4.54 26.76
C ASP A 103 10.00 4.29 26.44
N ASP A 104 9.72 3.37 25.53
CA ASP A 104 8.37 3.04 25.06
C ASP A 104 7.52 4.27 24.66
N ALA A 105 8.17 5.33 24.17
CA ALA A 105 7.47 6.55 23.77
C ALA A 105 6.37 6.24 22.74
N TYR A 106 5.15 6.69 23.04
CA TYR A 106 3.99 6.49 22.16
C TYR A 106 4.09 7.34 20.90
N MET A 107 3.98 6.71 19.74
CA MET A 107 4.13 7.30 18.41
C MET A 107 2.87 6.98 17.56
N PRO A 108 1.71 7.61 17.84
CA PRO A 108 0.48 7.32 17.12
C PRO A 108 0.58 7.71 15.65
N HIS A 109 -0.06 6.91 14.78
CA HIS A 109 -0.08 7.10 13.33
C HIS A 109 1.31 7.17 12.71
N MET A 110 2.21 6.30 13.19
CA MET A 110 3.61 6.24 12.78
C MET A 110 3.75 5.89 11.31
N GLN A 111 4.53 6.66 10.59
CA GLN A 111 4.95 6.47 9.21
C GLN A 111 6.47 6.52 9.15
N ARG A 112 7.09 5.35 9.09
CA ARG A 112 8.56 5.18 9.08
C ARG A 112 9.13 5.58 7.74
N ILE A 113 10.27 6.28 7.74
CA ILE A 113 10.97 6.72 6.52
C ILE A 113 12.43 6.22 6.44
N THR A 114 12.97 5.66 7.54
CA THR A 114 14.29 5.00 7.54
C THR A 114 14.25 3.71 8.36
N TRP A 115 15.05 2.73 8.00
CA TRP A 115 15.18 1.50 8.79
C TRP A 115 15.87 1.75 10.13
N SER A 116 16.71 2.78 10.23
CA SER A 116 17.28 3.26 11.49
C SER A 116 16.23 3.85 12.46
N GLY A 117 14.96 4.02 12.03
CA GLY A 117 13.84 4.32 12.90
C GLY A 117 13.38 5.79 12.89
N ILE A 118 13.75 6.59 11.90
CA ILE A 118 13.14 7.92 11.71
C ILE A 118 11.74 7.74 11.14
N ALA A 119 10.77 8.46 11.71
CA ALA A 119 9.36 8.39 11.32
C ALA A 119 8.65 9.74 11.49
N LEU A 120 7.54 9.91 10.76
CA LEU A 120 6.53 10.91 11.06
C LEU A 120 5.50 10.28 12.00
N HIS A 121 5.06 10.99 13.03
CA HIS A 121 4.05 10.50 13.99
C HIS A 121 3.39 11.63 14.76
N GLY A 122 2.24 11.40 15.36
CA GLY A 122 1.59 12.34 16.27
C GLY A 122 2.41 12.56 17.53
N GLY A 123 2.52 13.81 17.99
CA GLY A 123 3.27 14.11 19.20
C GLY A 123 3.21 15.59 19.61
N PRO A 124 3.71 15.93 20.80
CA PRO A 124 3.71 17.31 21.26
C PRO A 124 4.65 18.18 20.42
N LEU A 125 4.18 19.39 20.10
CA LEU A 125 4.90 20.38 19.32
C LEU A 125 5.23 21.60 20.21
N PRO A 126 6.46 21.71 20.74
CA PRO A 126 6.86 22.85 21.55
C PRO A 126 7.15 24.12 20.75
N GLY A 127 7.11 24.06 19.38
CA GLY A 127 7.42 25.18 18.50
C GLY A 127 8.90 25.28 18.10
N TYR A 128 9.68 24.24 18.42
CA TYR A 128 11.10 24.11 18.05
C TYR A 128 11.49 22.64 17.90
N PRO A 129 12.65 22.31 17.28
CA PRO A 129 13.16 20.94 17.21
C PRO A 129 13.38 20.33 18.59
N ALA A 130 12.65 19.25 18.94
CA ALA A 130 12.68 18.65 20.27
C ALA A 130 12.61 17.11 20.25
N SER A 131 12.62 16.48 19.08
CA SER A 131 12.58 15.03 18.97
C SER A 131 13.98 14.40 18.98
N HIS A 132 14.04 13.08 18.98
CA HIS A 132 15.27 12.32 18.83
C HIS A 132 15.54 11.90 17.37
N GLY A 133 15.10 12.71 16.41
CA GLY A 133 15.26 12.50 14.98
C GLY A 133 13.94 12.26 14.23
N CYS A 134 12.89 11.80 14.88
CA CYS A 134 11.56 11.71 14.27
C CYS A 134 10.96 13.09 13.98
N ILE A 135 9.92 13.13 13.17
CA ILE A 135 9.17 14.33 12.82
C ILE A 135 7.82 14.23 13.51
N ARG A 136 7.63 15.02 14.58
CA ARG A 136 6.37 15.08 15.31
C ARG A 136 5.38 15.97 14.56
N LEU A 137 4.13 15.52 14.50
CA LEU A 137 2.99 16.18 13.84
C LEU A 137 1.89 16.47 14.86
N PRO A 138 1.01 17.45 14.63
CA PRO A 138 -0.24 17.56 15.39
C PRO A 138 -1.00 16.23 15.31
N TYR A 139 -1.63 15.80 16.40
CA TYR A 139 -2.26 14.49 16.51
C TYR A 139 -3.33 14.26 15.41
N ASP A 140 -4.23 15.22 15.23
CA ASP A 140 -5.29 15.14 14.23
C ASP A 140 -4.73 15.15 12.80
N PHE A 141 -3.68 15.91 12.55
CA PHE A 141 -2.99 15.92 11.27
C PHE A 141 -2.29 14.59 11.01
N ALA A 142 -1.64 14.01 12.01
CA ALA A 142 -0.97 12.70 11.88
C ALA A 142 -1.96 11.60 11.54
N ALA A 143 -3.15 11.56 12.18
CA ALA A 143 -4.22 10.64 11.87
C ALA A 143 -4.70 10.80 10.41
N ARG A 144 -5.00 12.04 10.01
CA ARG A 144 -5.44 12.33 8.64
C ARG A 144 -4.38 12.01 7.60
N LEU A 145 -3.12 12.37 7.86
CA LEU A 145 -2.01 12.06 6.96
C LEU A 145 -1.83 10.54 6.83
N PHE A 146 -1.99 9.80 7.93
CA PHE A 146 -1.93 8.35 7.93
C PHE A 146 -2.96 7.74 6.98
N ASP A 147 -4.20 8.21 6.98
CA ASP A 147 -5.26 7.69 6.10
C ASP A 147 -5.01 8.04 4.62
N LEU A 148 -4.47 9.22 4.35
CA LEU A 148 -4.23 9.71 3.00
C LEU A 148 -2.99 9.11 2.33
N THR A 149 -2.00 8.68 3.11
CA THR A 149 -0.71 8.23 2.58
C THR A 149 -0.66 6.73 2.33
N ARG A 150 0.18 6.32 1.39
CA ARG A 150 0.47 4.92 1.06
C ARG A 150 1.95 4.62 1.23
N LEU A 151 2.28 3.35 1.37
CA LEU A 151 3.69 2.91 1.31
C LEU A 151 4.31 3.39 -0.02
N GLY A 152 5.53 3.86 0.06
CA GLY A 152 6.27 4.42 -1.07
C GLY A 152 5.97 5.88 -1.38
N MET A 153 5.07 6.57 -0.66
CA MET A 153 4.92 8.01 -0.82
C MET A 153 6.24 8.71 -0.53
N ARG A 154 6.65 9.60 -1.43
CA ARG A 154 7.89 10.37 -1.32
C ARG A 154 7.85 11.30 -0.11
N VAL A 155 8.93 11.31 0.68
CA VAL A 155 9.14 12.27 1.77
C VAL A 155 10.48 12.94 1.56
N ILE A 156 10.47 14.25 1.39
CA ILE A 156 11.67 15.06 1.22
C ILE A 156 11.85 15.89 2.49
N VAL A 157 12.98 15.70 3.16
CA VAL A 157 13.37 16.51 4.30
C VAL A 157 14.40 17.52 3.80
N ALA A 158 13.97 18.77 3.68
CA ALA A 158 14.77 19.86 3.14
C ALA A 158 15.31 20.76 4.26
N PRO A 159 16.56 21.27 4.17
CA PRO A 159 17.10 22.23 5.12
C PRO A 159 16.25 23.50 5.22
N THR A 160 15.74 23.95 4.08
CA THR A 160 14.87 25.14 3.92
C THR A 160 13.59 24.78 3.22
N ASP A 161 12.58 25.65 3.22
CA ASP A 161 11.35 25.41 2.47
C ASP A 161 11.62 25.42 0.96
N VAL A 162 11.07 24.41 0.27
CA VAL A 162 11.20 24.23 -1.18
C VAL A 162 9.83 23.85 -1.75
N THR A 163 9.58 24.29 -2.97
CA THR A 163 8.31 24.03 -3.67
C THR A 163 8.58 23.25 -4.96
N PRO A 164 7.76 22.23 -5.30
CA PRO A 164 7.85 21.57 -6.60
C PRO A 164 7.57 22.56 -7.73
N ILE A 165 8.40 22.56 -8.76
CA ILE A 165 8.28 23.43 -9.94
C ILE A 165 8.05 22.54 -11.15
N GLU A 166 7.11 22.91 -12.02
CA GLU A 166 6.88 22.20 -13.27
C GLU A 166 8.10 22.31 -14.19
N ILE A 167 8.48 21.19 -14.81
CA ILE A 167 9.64 21.09 -15.68
C ILE A 167 9.36 20.21 -16.89
N ALA A 168 9.84 20.64 -18.05
CA ALA A 168 9.86 19.85 -19.27
C ALA A 168 11.31 19.74 -19.76
N HIS A 169 11.75 18.51 -20.09
CA HIS A 169 13.07 18.24 -20.62
C HIS A 169 13.07 16.94 -21.44
N PRO A 170 13.81 16.85 -22.57
CA PRO A 170 13.84 15.65 -23.42
C PRO A 170 14.34 14.37 -22.74
N ALA A 171 15.16 14.50 -21.70
CA ALA A 171 15.67 13.36 -20.92
C ALA A 171 14.66 12.78 -19.92
N LEU A 172 13.52 13.45 -19.69
CA LEU A 172 12.47 12.95 -18.82
C LEU A 172 11.64 11.90 -19.54
N PHE A 173 11.21 10.89 -18.79
CA PHE A 173 10.57 9.71 -19.34
C PHE A 173 9.20 10.04 -19.93
N MET A 174 8.94 9.49 -21.12
CA MET A 174 7.65 9.59 -21.80
C MET A 174 6.97 8.23 -21.76
N PRO A 175 5.71 8.14 -21.29
CA PRO A 175 5.00 6.88 -21.21
C PRO A 175 4.64 6.35 -22.60
N LYS A 176 4.63 5.01 -22.73
CA LYS A 176 4.09 4.37 -23.92
C LYS A 176 2.58 4.57 -23.99
N PRO A 177 2.04 5.11 -25.09
CA PRO A 177 0.60 5.31 -25.25
C PRO A 177 -0.19 4.00 -25.12
N GLY A 178 -1.36 4.06 -24.49
CA GLY A 178 -2.29 2.94 -24.37
C GLY A 178 -1.88 1.81 -23.42
N ALA A 179 -0.79 1.98 -22.65
CA ALA A 179 -0.32 0.95 -21.72
C ALA A 179 -1.33 0.69 -20.58
N ASP A 180 -1.98 1.73 -20.06
CA ASP A 180 -3.00 1.60 -19.01
C ASP A 180 -4.28 0.94 -19.55
N ALA A 181 -4.71 1.31 -20.75
CA ALA A 181 -5.85 0.69 -21.41
C ALA A 181 -5.60 -0.80 -21.68
N LEU A 182 -4.38 -1.16 -22.09
CA LEU A 182 -3.98 -2.55 -22.25
C LEU A 182 -4.01 -3.31 -20.92
N ALA A 183 -3.56 -2.68 -19.82
CA ALA A 183 -3.60 -3.31 -18.51
C ALA A 183 -5.03 -3.53 -18.02
N ALA A 184 -5.91 -2.55 -18.17
CA ALA A 184 -7.33 -2.68 -17.86
C ALA A 184 -7.99 -3.80 -18.67
N LYS A 185 -7.68 -3.89 -19.97
CA LYS A 185 -8.16 -4.96 -20.84
C LYS A 185 -7.68 -6.33 -20.34
N ARG A 186 -6.40 -6.49 -20.02
CA ARG A 186 -5.84 -7.75 -19.52
C ARG A 186 -6.42 -8.15 -18.16
N ALA A 187 -6.70 -7.19 -17.30
CA ALA A 187 -7.37 -7.46 -16.03
C ALA A 187 -8.80 -7.97 -16.24
N ALA A 188 -9.56 -7.35 -17.13
CA ALA A 188 -10.92 -7.79 -17.47
C ALA A 188 -10.93 -9.18 -18.14
N GLU A 189 -9.98 -9.46 -19.05
CA GLU A 189 -9.81 -10.80 -19.66
C GLU A 189 -9.51 -11.85 -18.58
N ALA A 190 -8.65 -11.54 -17.61
CA ALA A 190 -8.33 -12.47 -16.52
C ALA A 190 -9.54 -12.75 -15.62
N GLU A 191 -10.40 -11.78 -15.38
CA GLU A 191 -11.64 -11.93 -14.62
C GLU A 191 -12.67 -12.79 -15.37
N ASP A 192 -12.86 -12.57 -16.67
CA ASP A 192 -13.73 -13.38 -17.52
C ASP A 192 -13.28 -14.86 -17.55
N VAL A 193 -11.99 -15.09 -17.76
CA VAL A 193 -11.41 -16.45 -17.75
C VAL A 193 -11.54 -17.09 -16.35
N ALA A 194 -11.40 -16.34 -15.27
CA ALA A 194 -11.62 -16.84 -13.91
C ALA A 194 -13.07 -17.27 -13.68
N SER A 195 -14.04 -16.50 -14.16
CA SER A 195 -15.46 -16.85 -14.11
C SER A 195 -15.77 -18.13 -14.88
N LYS A 196 -15.21 -18.29 -16.09
CA LYS A 196 -15.34 -19.51 -16.91
C LYS A 196 -14.74 -20.74 -16.22
N ALA A 197 -13.58 -20.60 -15.61
CA ALA A 197 -12.94 -21.67 -14.84
C ALA A 197 -13.76 -22.10 -13.62
N ALA A 198 -14.34 -21.14 -12.90
CA ALA A 198 -15.25 -21.43 -11.78
C ALA A 198 -16.48 -22.21 -12.22
N THR A 199 -17.09 -21.82 -13.35
CA THR A 199 -18.24 -22.52 -13.94
C THR A 199 -17.88 -23.95 -14.36
N ALA A 200 -16.73 -24.13 -15.02
CA ALA A 200 -16.23 -25.44 -15.42
C ALA A 200 -15.99 -26.37 -14.23
N LYS A 201 -15.37 -25.83 -13.16
CA LYS A 201 -15.15 -26.55 -11.90
C LYS A 201 -16.46 -26.99 -11.25
N HIS A 202 -17.45 -26.12 -11.23
CA HIS A 202 -18.79 -26.46 -10.72
C HIS A 202 -19.44 -27.58 -11.53
N ALA A 203 -19.35 -27.53 -12.86
CA ALA A 203 -19.85 -28.60 -13.75
C ALA A 203 -19.18 -29.94 -13.48
N ALA A 204 -17.85 -29.97 -13.28
CA ALA A 204 -17.12 -31.19 -12.94
C ALA A 204 -17.53 -31.75 -11.56
N VAL A 205 -17.78 -30.90 -10.56
CA VAL A 205 -18.30 -31.32 -9.25
C VAL A 205 -19.70 -31.94 -9.38
N THR A 206 -20.58 -31.34 -10.19
CA THR A 206 -21.94 -31.85 -10.43
C THR A 206 -21.87 -33.21 -11.12
N ALA A 207 -21.09 -33.34 -12.20
CA ALA A 207 -20.91 -34.62 -12.92
C ALA A 207 -20.31 -35.70 -12.02
N SER A 208 -19.39 -35.33 -11.11
CA SER A 208 -18.82 -36.25 -10.12
C SER A 208 -19.87 -36.77 -9.13
N ARG A 209 -20.78 -35.91 -8.69
CA ARG A 209 -21.89 -36.27 -7.81
C ARG A 209 -22.86 -37.25 -8.53
N ASP A 210 -23.22 -36.93 -9.77
CA ASP A 210 -24.13 -37.74 -10.56
C ASP A 210 -23.57 -39.16 -10.83
N ALA A 211 -22.31 -39.24 -11.19
CA ALA A 211 -21.61 -40.52 -11.36
C ALA A 211 -21.52 -41.34 -10.06
N ALA A 212 -21.26 -40.65 -8.91
CA ALA A 212 -21.23 -41.28 -7.59
C ALA A 212 -22.60 -41.82 -7.18
N GLN A 213 -23.67 -41.07 -7.43
CA GLN A 213 -25.04 -41.50 -7.16
C GLN A 213 -25.42 -42.73 -7.98
N ALA A 214 -25.08 -42.73 -9.28
CA ALA A 214 -25.32 -43.87 -10.15
C ALA A 214 -24.58 -45.14 -9.68
N ARG A 215 -23.31 -45.02 -9.29
CA ARG A 215 -22.55 -46.12 -8.67
C ARG A 215 -23.17 -46.66 -7.38
N MET A 216 -23.67 -45.77 -6.54
CA MET A 216 -24.35 -46.16 -5.28
C MET A 216 -25.64 -46.92 -5.59
N ALA A 217 -26.47 -46.45 -6.54
CA ALA A 217 -27.71 -47.11 -6.95
C ALA A 217 -27.44 -48.54 -7.45
N ILE A 218 -26.39 -48.74 -8.27
CA ILE A 218 -25.94 -50.07 -8.73
C ILE A 218 -25.58 -50.96 -7.55
N ARG A 219 -24.73 -50.49 -6.61
CA ARG A 219 -24.33 -51.28 -5.43
C ARG A 219 -25.53 -51.72 -4.58
N VAL A 220 -26.49 -50.80 -4.37
CA VAL A 220 -27.71 -51.10 -3.64
C VAL A 220 -28.51 -52.20 -4.36
N SER A 221 -28.69 -52.08 -5.69
CA SER A 221 -29.41 -53.04 -6.51
C SER A 221 -28.72 -54.43 -6.54
N GLU A 222 -27.39 -54.47 -6.63
CA GLU A 222 -26.58 -55.71 -6.56
C GLU A 222 -26.77 -56.41 -5.24
N ASN A 223 -26.67 -55.69 -4.12
CA ASN A 223 -26.85 -56.23 -2.79
C ASN A 223 -28.27 -56.78 -2.57
N LEU A 224 -29.27 -56.06 -3.07
CA LEU A 224 -30.66 -56.51 -2.98
C LEU A 224 -30.91 -57.73 -3.86
N LYS A 225 -30.37 -57.77 -5.06
CA LYS A 225 -30.45 -58.91 -5.98
C LYS A 225 -29.84 -60.15 -5.32
N ARG A 226 -28.64 -60.08 -4.75
CA ARG A 226 -27.99 -61.20 -4.04
C ARG A 226 -28.85 -61.74 -2.89
N ARG A 227 -29.48 -60.86 -2.08
CA ARG A 227 -30.38 -61.28 -1.02
C ARG A 227 -31.63 -62.02 -1.56
N MET A 228 -32.15 -61.59 -2.71
CA MET A 228 -33.29 -62.26 -3.35
C MET A 228 -32.89 -63.58 -3.96
N GLU A 229 -31.71 -63.71 -4.50
CA GLU A 229 -31.14 -64.98 -4.97
C GLU A 229 -30.95 -65.99 -3.84
N GLU A 230 -30.49 -65.53 -2.66
CA GLU A 230 -30.41 -66.34 -1.45
C GLU A 230 -31.81 -66.84 -0.98
N GLN A 231 -32.82 -65.96 -1.02
CA GLN A 231 -34.20 -66.29 -0.70
C GLN A 231 -34.78 -67.27 -1.71
N LEU A 232 -34.51 -67.12 -3.00
CA LEU A 232 -34.90 -68.02 -4.04
C LEU A 232 -34.32 -69.44 -3.78
N ALA A 233 -33.02 -69.54 -3.47
CA ALA A 233 -32.36 -70.79 -3.15
C ALA A 233 -32.96 -71.49 -1.91
N VAL A 234 -33.35 -70.74 -0.91
CA VAL A 234 -34.03 -71.24 0.29
C VAL A 234 -35.44 -71.78 -0.09
N ALA A 235 -36.19 -71.06 -0.89
CA ALA A 235 -37.52 -71.47 -1.35
C ALA A 235 -37.46 -72.73 -2.26
N GLU A 236 -36.46 -72.84 -3.09
CA GLU A 236 -36.17 -74.03 -3.91
C GLU A 236 -35.85 -75.24 -3.07
N LYS A 237 -35.01 -75.13 -2.05
CA LYS A 237 -34.75 -76.20 -1.05
C LYS A 237 -36.00 -76.60 -0.31
N ALA A 238 -36.81 -75.60 0.12
CA ALA A 238 -38.08 -75.87 0.81
C ALA A 238 -39.06 -76.63 -0.09
N LEU A 239 -39.11 -76.29 -1.39
CA LEU A 239 -39.93 -76.99 -2.35
C LEU A 239 -39.46 -78.44 -2.56
N ALA A 240 -38.16 -78.66 -2.68
CA ALA A 240 -37.58 -79.99 -2.87
C ALA A 240 -37.76 -80.87 -1.63
N SER A 241 -37.85 -80.34 -0.42
CA SER A 241 -38.06 -81.09 0.81
C SER A 241 -39.51 -81.16 1.31
N ALA A 242 -40.46 -80.56 0.59
CA ALA A 242 -41.88 -80.49 0.96
C ALA A 242 -42.54 -81.87 0.87
N VAL A 243 -43.14 -82.35 1.98
CA VAL A 243 -43.81 -83.62 2.11
C VAL A 243 -45.31 -83.50 1.97
N SER A 244 -45.92 -82.36 2.39
CA SER A 244 -47.38 -82.12 2.31
C SER A 244 -47.73 -81.19 1.16
N ASP A 245 -48.97 -81.32 0.61
CA ASP A 245 -49.43 -80.43 -0.46
C ASP A 245 -49.47 -78.97 -0.03
N LYS A 246 -49.82 -78.66 1.21
CA LYS A 246 -49.80 -77.33 1.77
C LYS A 246 -48.36 -76.74 1.85
N GLN A 247 -47.38 -77.59 2.14
CA GLN A 247 -45.97 -77.18 2.14
C GLN A 247 -45.47 -76.91 0.73
N LYS A 248 -45.84 -77.74 -0.27
CA LYS A 248 -45.51 -77.57 -1.71
C LYS A 248 -46.10 -76.27 -2.25
N GLU A 249 -47.38 -76.04 -1.96
CA GLU A 249 -48.08 -74.82 -2.41
C GLU A 249 -47.35 -73.55 -1.88
N ARG A 250 -47.10 -73.47 -0.58
CA ARG A 250 -46.39 -72.33 0.02
C ARG A 250 -44.95 -72.16 -0.51
N ALA A 251 -44.22 -73.24 -0.73
CA ALA A 251 -42.88 -73.18 -1.28
C ALA A 251 -42.87 -72.78 -2.75
N THR A 252 -43.85 -73.21 -3.52
CA THR A 252 -44.03 -72.80 -4.94
C THR A 252 -44.37 -71.33 -5.05
N GLU A 253 -45.25 -70.83 -4.19
CA GLU A 253 -45.60 -69.39 -4.14
C GLU A 253 -44.37 -68.54 -3.75
N ALA A 254 -43.65 -68.94 -2.70
CA ALA A 254 -42.42 -68.23 -2.24
C ALA A 254 -41.34 -68.23 -3.32
N ARG A 255 -41.13 -69.38 -4.02
CA ARG A 255 -40.20 -69.47 -5.14
C ARG A 255 -40.59 -68.57 -6.29
N ALA A 256 -41.88 -68.59 -6.71
CA ALA A 256 -42.35 -67.72 -7.81
C ALA A 256 -42.16 -66.23 -7.46
N LYS A 257 -42.48 -65.83 -6.25
CA LYS A 257 -42.32 -64.45 -5.76
C LYS A 257 -40.87 -64.03 -5.71
N ALA A 258 -39.95 -64.89 -5.21
CA ALA A 258 -38.53 -64.61 -5.17
C ALA A 258 -37.90 -64.56 -6.59
N ALA A 259 -38.28 -65.47 -7.49
CA ALA A 259 -37.81 -65.48 -8.90
C ALA A 259 -38.23 -64.22 -9.63
N ALA A 260 -39.50 -63.81 -9.53
CA ALA A 260 -40.00 -62.57 -10.17
C ALA A 260 -39.24 -61.32 -9.65
N ARG A 261 -38.89 -61.31 -8.36
CA ARG A 261 -38.14 -60.18 -7.76
C ARG A 261 -36.67 -60.16 -8.23
N VAL A 262 -36.04 -61.30 -8.41
CA VAL A 262 -34.67 -61.42 -8.98
C VAL A 262 -34.67 -60.90 -10.39
N GLU A 263 -35.64 -61.29 -11.23
CA GLU A 263 -35.78 -60.85 -12.61
C GLU A 263 -36.01 -59.34 -12.70
N GLU A 264 -36.88 -58.77 -11.86
CA GLU A 264 -37.10 -57.32 -11.77
C GLU A 264 -35.80 -56.57 -11.41
N LEU A 265 -35.04 -57.07 -10.46
CA LEU A 265 -33.79 -56.45 -10.01
C LEU A 265 -32.67 -56.60 -11.05
N GLN A 266 -32.66 -57.69 -11.84
CA GLN A 266 -31.72 -57.83 -12.95
C GLN A 266 -32.02 -56.78 -14.04
N ALA A 267 -33.29 -56.58 -14.40
CA ALA A 267 -33.68 -55.54 -15.34
C ALA A 267 -33.30 -54.13 -14.85
N LYS A 268 -33.54 -53.83 -13.58
CA LYS A 268 -33.15 -52.55 -12.96
C LYS A 268 -31.63 -52.35 -12.96
N LEU A 269 -30.87 -53.39 -12.68
CA LEU A 269 -29.40 -53.37 -12.69
C LEU A 269 -28.85 -53.12 -14.10
N ALA A 270 -29.45 -53.81 -15.13
CA ALA A 270 -29.08 -53.60 -16.53
C ALA A 270 -29.31 -52.14 -16.94
N ALA A 271 -30.46 -51.57 -16.60
CA ALA A 271 -30.79 -50.17 -16.90
C ALA A 271 -29.83 -49.20 -16.19
N ALA A 272 -29.55 -49.43 -14.90
CA ALA A 272 -28.63 -48.59 -14.11
C ALA A 272 -27.20 -48.64 -14.64
N ASN A 273 -26.72 -49.81 -15.07
CA ASN A 273 -25.42 -49.98 -15.71
C ASN A 273 -25.34 -49.25 -17.07
N ALA A 274 -26.41 -49.29 -17.86
CA ALA A 274 -26.49 -48.56 -19.14
C ALA A 274 -26.40 -47.02 -18.92
N GLU A 275 -26.95 -46.52 -17.84
CA GLU A 275 -26.88 -45.09 -17.49
C GLU A 275 -25.52 -44.68 -16.87
N LEU A 276 -24.77 -45.56 -16.27
CA LEU A 276 -23.50 -45.22 -15.60
C LEU A 276 -22.43 -44.78 -16.62
N GLN A 277 -22.29 -45.45 -17.74
CA GLN A 277 -21.22 -45.15 -18.71
C GLN A 277 -21.34 -43.76 -19.32
N PRO A 278 -22.49 -43.24 -19.71
CA PRO A 278 -22.65 -41.84 -20.13
C PRO A 278 -22.27 -40.85 -19.02
N LYS A 279 -22.63 -41.11 -17.76
CA LYS A 279 -22.29 -40.25 -16.62
C LYS A 279 -20.78 -40.24 -16.34
N LEU A 280 -20.09 -41.35 -16.51
CA LEU A 280 -18.63 -41.43 -16.40
C LEU A 280 -17.95 -40.69 -17.55
N ASN A 281 -18.44 -40.79 -18.76
CA ASN A 281 -17.92 -40.04 -19.90
C ASN A 281 -18.14 -38.52 -19.70
N ALA A 282 -19.31 -38.11 -19.22
CA ALA A 282 -19.60 -36.71 -18.90
C ALA A 282 -18.70 -36.18 -17.79
N LEU A 283 -18.41 -36.99 -16.76
CA LEU A 283 -17.47 -36.63 -15.70
C LEU A 283 -16.05 -36.47 -16.26
N ALA A 284 -15.58 -37.37 -17.11
CA ALA A 284 -14.24 -37.27 -17.72
C ALA A 284 -14.12 -35.99 -18.56
N ALA A 285 -15.08 -35.70 -19.40
CA ALA A 285 -15.11 -34.50 -20.24
C ALA A 285 -15.20 -33.22 -19.40
N ALA A 286 -16.03 -33.21 -18.33
CA ALA A 286 -16.14 -32.05 -17.45
C ALA A 286 -14.86 -31.78 -16.66
N ARG A 287 -14.13 -32.83 -16.28
CA ARG A 287 -12.82 -32.67 -15.60
C ARG A 287 -11.77 -32.11 -16.55
N GLU A 288 -11.64 -32.68 -17.74
CA GLU A 288 -10.71 -32.22 -18.77
C GLU A 288 -10.96 -30.73 -19.11
N PHE A 289 -12.23 -30.35 -19.24
CA PHE A 289 -12.61 -28.95 -19.48
C PHE A 289 -12.27 -28.06 -18.28
N ALA A 290 -12.51 -28.51 -17.04
CA ALA A 290 -12.17 -27.76 -15.85
C ALA A 290 -10.65 -27.57 -15.69
N ASP A 291 -9.86 -28.60 -15.97
CA ASP A 291 -8.40 -28.54 -15.92
C ASP A 291 -7.84 -27.59 -16.98
N THR A 292 -8.37 -27.64 -18.20
CA THR A 292 -8.01 -26.70 -19.26
C THR A 292 -8.39 -25.25 -18.92
N ALA A 293 -9.59 -25.04 -18.40
CA ALA A 293 -10.05 -23.71 -17.99
C ALA A 293 -9.22 -23.14 -16.82
N GLU A 294 -8.82 -23.99 -15.88
CA GLU A 294 -7.95 -23.58 -14.76
C GLU A 294 -6.54 -23.21 -15.25
N ALA A 295 -5.96 -23.96 -16.19
CA ALA A 295 -4.69 -23.62 -16.81
C ALA A 295 -4.75 -22.26 -17.53
N ALA A 296 -5.83 -22.02 -18.28
CA ALA A 296 -6.06 -20.72 -18.94
C ALA A 296 -6.21 -19.57 -17.92
N ARG A 297 -6.93 -19.81 -16.81
CA ARG A 297 -7.05 -18.83 -15.72
C ARG A 297 -5.69 -18.46 -15.12
N ILE A 298 -4.86 -19.44 -14.82
CA ILE A 298 -3.52 -19.22 -14.27
C ILE A 298 -2.69 -18.36 -15.23
N ALA A 299 -2.68 -18.72 -16.52
CA ALA A 299 -1.93 -17.97 -17.54
C ALA A 299 -2.44 -16.51 -17.68
N ALA A 300 -3.76 -16.30 -17.74
CA ALA A 300 -4.36 -14.98 -17.86
C ALA A 300 -4.05 -14.09 -16.63
N VAL A 301 -4.17 -14.64 -15.42
CA VAL A 301 -3.86 -13.93 -14.19
C VAL A 301 -2.37 -13.58 -14.10
N GLN A 302 -1.49 -14.48 -14.52
CA GLN A 302 -0.04 -14.19 -14.56
C GLN A 302 0.27 -13.07 -15.54
N ALA A 303 -0.25 -13.13 -16.77
CA ALA A 303 -0.04 -12.09 -17.77
C ALA A 303 -0.57 -10.72 -17.32
N ALA A 304 -1.74 -10.68 -16.67
CA ALA A 304 -2.29 -9.45 -16.11
C ALA A 304 -1.40 -8.89 -14.97
N ARG A 305 -0.91 -9.74 -14.08
CA ARG A 305 -0.01 -9.35 -12.99
C ARG A 305 1.34 -8.84 -13.49
N GLU A 306 1.92 -9.50 -14.48
CA GLU A 306 3.19 -9.08 -15.10
C GLU A 306 3.05 -7.69 -15.72
N LEU A 307 1.98 -7.45 -16.47
CA LEU A 307 1.72 -6.13 -17.05
C LEU A 307 1.45 -5.09 -15.97
N ALA A 308 0.63 -5.39 -14.96
CA ALA A 308 0.40 -4.51 -13.83
C ALA A 308 1.70 -4.18 -13.07
N ARG A 309 2.60 -5.15 -12.92
CA ARG A 309 3.93 -4.93 -12.33
C ARG A 309 4.81 -4.06 -13.23
N ALA A 310 4.75 -4.26 -14.55
CA ALA A 310 5.50 -3.44 -15.50
C ALA A 310 5.08 -1.97 -15.50
N LEU A 311 3.81 -1.68 -15.14
CA LEU A 311 3.26 -0.33 -15.03
C LEU A 311 3.42 0.30 -13.63
N GLN A 312 4.03 -0.39 -12.66
CA GLN A 312 4.37 0.24 -11.38
C GLN A 312 5.36 1.38 -11.58
N PRO A 313 5.32 2.40 -10.71
CA PRO A 313 6.25 3.52 -10.79
C PRO A 313 7.71 3.06 -10.87
N VAL A 314 8.44 3.67 -11.77
CA VAL A 314 9.88 3.45 -11.96
C VAL A 314 10.63 4.57 -11.26
N SER A 315 11.59 4.21 -10.43
CA SER A 315 12.52 5.14 -9.81
C SER A 315 13.91 4.93 -10.39
N VAL A 316 14.52 6.02 -10.81
CA VAL A 316 15.91 6.05 -11.29
C VAL A 316 16.72 6.94 -10.37
N PHE A 317 17.86 6.47 -9.93
CA PHE A 317 18.83 7.26 -9.16
C PHE A 317 20.17 7.32 -9.88
N ILE A 318 20.70 8.51 -10.04
CA ILE A 318 21.98 8.78 -10.67
C ILE A 318 22.89 9.46 -9.65
N SER A 319 23.97 8.79 -9.32
CA SER A 319 24.98 9.29 -8.39
C SER A 319 26.20 9.81 -9.16
N ARG A 320 26.53 11.09 -8.99
CA ARG A 320 27.79 11.62 -9.51
C ARG A 320 28.98 11.02 -8.78
N LYS A 321 28.87 10.81 -7.48
CA LYS A 321 29.97 10.28 -6.64
C LYS A 321 30.40 8.89 -7.08
N THR A 322 29.46 7.98 -7.36
CA THR A 322 29.75 6.62 -7.78
C THR A 322 29.82 6.47 -9.31
N ARG A 323 29.31 7.43 -10.08
CA ARG A 323 29.12 7.36 -11.54
C ARG A 323 28.26 6.16 -11.96
N HIS A 324 27.28 5.80 -11.13
CA HIS A 324 26.34 4.71 -11.40
C HIS A 324 24.93 5.23 -11.49
N LEU A 325 24.16 4.55 -12.30
CA LEU A 325 22.73 4.71 -12.45
C LEU A 325 22.06 3.43 -11.94
N TYR A 326 21.07 3.62 -11.08
CA TYR A 326 20.30 2.56 -10.46
C TYR A 326 18.85 2.70 -10.87
N VAL A 327 18.19 1.59 -11.18
CA VAL A 327 16.75 1.55 -11.50
C VAL A 327 16.02 0.60 -10.56
N ARG A 328 14.92 1.07 -9.98
CA ARG A 328 14.02 0.28 -9.16
C ARG A 328 12.60 0.36 -9.74
N ARG A 329 11.82 -0.70 -9.55
CA ARG A 329 10.40 -0.73 -9.84
C ARG A 329 9.68 -1.41 -8.68
N ALA A 330 8.62 -0.78 -8.15
CA ALA A 330 7.93 -1.30 -6.98
C ALA A 330 8.88 -1.69 -5.83
N PHE A 331 9.91 -0.86 -5.59
CA PHE A 331 10.97 -1.02 -4.58
C PHE A 331 11.98 -2.16 -4.83
N GLU A 332 11.82 -2.94 -5.91
CA GLU A 332 12.77 -3.98 -6.28
C GLU A 332 13.85 -3.44 -7.24
N PRO A 333 15.11 -3.76 -7.01
CA PRO A 333 16.19 -3.38 -7.94
C PRO A 333 16.03 -4.12 -9.27
N ILE A 334 16.15 -3.36 -10.39
CA ILE A 334 16.04 -3.92 -11.74
C ILE A 334 17.38 -3.85 -12.46
N LEU A 335 18.09 -2.72 -12.32
CA LEU A 335 19.29 -2.43 -13.09
C LEU A 335 20.25 -1.57 -12.28
N GLU A 336 21.53 -1.86 -12.41
CA GLU A 336 22.64 -1.03 -11.94
C GLU A 336 23.70 -1.02 -13.03
N ILE A 337 24.02 0.17 -13.56
CA ILE A 337 25.00 0.32 -14.64
C ILE A 337 25.81 1.61 -14.45
N PRO A 338 27.02 1.67 -14.97
CA PRO A 338 27.78 2.92 -15.03
C PRO A 338 27.09 3.93 -15.94
N VAL A 339 27.18 5.20 -15.60
CA VAL A 339 26.60 6.31 -16.36
C VAL A 339 27.65 7.35 -16.71
N ALA A 340 27.61 7.84 -17.96
CA ALA A 340 28.45 8.95 -18.40
C ALA A 340 27.83 10.27 -17.92
N ILE A 341 28.64 11.04 -17.17
CA ILE A 341 28.28 12.38 -16.69
C ILE A 341 29.30 13.36 -17.30
N GLN A 342 28.82 14.36 -18.00
CA GLN A 342 29.65 15.43 -18.53
C GLN A 342 30.20 16.29 -17.38
N GLU A 343 31.45 16.74 -17.47
CA GLU A 343 32.09 17.51 -16.41
C GLU A 343 31.97 16.86 -15.01
N PRO A 344 32.40 15.60 -14.82
CA PRO A 344 32.09 14.83 -13.60
C PRO A 344 32.70 15.45 -12.33
N GLU A 345 33.72 16.27 -12.45
CA GLU A 345 34.33 16.97 -11.30
C GLU A 345 33.51 18.17 -10.81
N ARG A 346 32.65 18.74 -11.67
CA ARG A 346 31.77 19.82 -11.31
C ARG A 346 30.55 19.25 -10.57
N PRO A 347 30.24 19.77 -9.41
CA PRO A 347 29.01 19.34 -8.72
C PRO A 347 27.76 19.52 -9.56
N ILE A 348 26.80 18.63 -9.32
CA ILE A 348 25.56 18.59 -10.07
C ILE A 348 24.35 19.02 -9.21
N GLY A 349 24.53 19.01 -7.87
CA GLY A 349 23.43 19.24 -6.92
C GLY A 349 22.60 17.99 -6.65
N THR A 350 21.51 18.18 -5.93
CA THR A 350 20.52 17.12 -5.69
C THR A 350 19.16 17.57 -6.20
N HIS A 351 18.64 16.87 -7.21
CA HIS A 351 17.41 17.19 -7.89
C HIS A 351 16.50 15.96 -7.92
N VAL A 352 15.23 16.14 -7.53
CA VAL A 352 14.19 15.10 -7.52
C VAL A 352 13.14 15.45 -8.54
N PHE A 353 13.14 14.75 -9.66
CA PHE A 353 12.10 14.86 -10.69
C PHE A 353 11.03 13.82 -10.39
N THR A 354 9.77 14.24 -10.36
CA THR A 354 8.63 13.37 -10.09
C THR A 354 7.59 13.51 -11.18
N ALA A 355 7.18 12.38 -11.77
CA ALA A 355 6.07 12.32 -12.69
C ALA A 355 4.76 12.51 -11.92
N THR A 356 4.00 13.55 -12.22
CA THR A 356 2.79 13.93 -11.47
C THR A 356 1.52 13.37 -12.09
N GLU A 357 1.31 13.56 -13.38
CA GLU A 357 0.13 13.08 -14.08
C GLU A 357 0.37 12.84 -15.57
N ARG A 358 -0.49 12.04 -16.19
CA ARG A 358 -0.50 11.89 -17.66
C ARG A 358 -1.21 13.07 -18.33
N THR A 359 -0.70 13.48 -19.48
CA THR A 359 -1.23 14.58 -20.29
C THR A 359 -1.46 14.13 -21.73
N ASN A 360 -2.16 14.94 -22.52
CA ASN A 360 -2.36 14.73 -23.97
C ASN A 360 -2.92 13.34 -24.33
N GLY A 361 -4.00 12.90 -23.67
CA GLY A 361 -4.61 11.61 -23.97
C GLY A 361 -3.68 10.42 -23.70
N GLU A 362 -2.91 10.49 -22.62
CA GLU A 362 -1.95 9.47 -22.14
C GLU A 362 -0.59 9.43 -22.89
N THR A 363 -0.37 10.31 -23.88
CA THR A 363 0.90 10.32 -24.61
C THR A 363 1.99 11.16 -23.95
N GLY A 364 1.62 12.06 -23.02
CA GLY A 364 2.53 12.94 -22.29
C GLY A 364 2.59 12.62 -20.80
N MET A 365 3.60 13.15 -20.13
CA MET A 365 3.78 13.08 -18.68
C MET A 365 4.18 14.46 -18.18
N ARG A 366 3.42 15.00 -17.21
CA ARG A 366 3.81 16.21 -16.49
C ARG A 366 4.85 15.85 -15.43
N TRP A 367 5.89 16.65 -15.34
CA TRP A 367 6.95 16.47 -14.36
C TRP A 367 7.09 17.70 -13.47
N SER A 368 7.39 17.47 -12.21
CA SER A 368 7.83 18.50 -11.28
C SER A 368 9.24 18.18 -10.79
N VAL A 369 9.99 19.23 -10.44
CA VAL A 369 11.33 19.10 -9.87
C VAL A 369 11.43 19.82 -8.54
N ILE A 370 12.15 19.24 -7.61
CA ILE A 370 12.62 19.83 -6.36
C ILE A 370 14.14 19.81 -6.38
N SER A 371 14.76 20.97 -6.17
CA SER A 371 16.20 21.10 -6.04
C SER A 371 16.57 21.34 -4.58
N LEU A 372 17.40 20.46 -4.03
CA LEU A 372 17.94 20.58 -2.67
C LEU A 372 19.36 21.16 -2.75
N GLU A 373 19.61 22.22 -2.01
CA GLU A 373 20.98 22.76 -1.89
C GLU A 373 21.79 21.79 -1.05
N GLY A 374 22.81 21.20 -1.63
CA GLY A 374 23.88 20.53 -0.86
C GLY A 374 24.73 21.60 -0.17
N GLY A 375 25.06 21.38 1.09
CA GLY A 375 25.77 22.34 1.95
C GLY A 375 27.03 22.97 1.36
N ARG A 376 26.82 24.00 0.55
CA ARG A 376 27.85 24.91 0.08
C ARG A 376 27.50 26.29 0.52
N SER A 377 27.83 26.62 1.72
CA SER A 377 28.08 28.03 2.08
C SER A 377 28.66 28.11 3.48
N HIS A 378 29.89 27.64 3.67
CA HIS A 378 30.71 28.10 4.79
C HIS A 378 31.82 29.05 4.30
N GLY A 379 31.67 29.65 3.09
CA GLY A 379 32.68 30.52 2.48
C GLY A 379 32.30 31.97 2.26
N ASP A 380 31.00 32.32 2.24
CA ASP A 380 30.56 33.70 2.03
C ASP A 380 29.61 34.15 3.13
N VAL A 381 30.13 34.29 4.35
CA VAL A 381 29.51 35.16 5.37
C VAL A 381 29.90 36.58 4.99
N VAL A 382 29.28 37.16 4.01
CA VAL A 382 29.17 38.62 3.90
C VAL A 382 28.16 39.09 4.95
N ASP A 383 28.72 39.76 5.93
CA ASP A 383 28.10 40.50 7.00
C ASP A 383 26.89 41.32 6.50
N ARG A 384 25.67 40.76 6.63
CA ARG A 384 24.42 41.52 6.43
C ARG A 384 23.76 41.78 7.79
N ARG A 385 24.47 42.53 8.62
CA ARG A 385 23.84 43.34 9.63
C ARG A 385 23.27 44.59 8.97
N ALA A 386 22.10 44.50 8.40
CA ALA A 386 21.25 45.65 8.13
C ALA A 386 19.79 45.23 8.26
N GLY A 387 19.08 45.91 9.13
CA GLY A 387 17.71 45.66 9.54
C GLY A 387 16.75 45.40 8.35
N ALA A 388 16.10 44.28 8.38
CA ALA A 388 14.94 44.00 7.59
C ALA A 388 13.71 43.96 8.50
N SER A 389 12.88 44.97 8.34
CA SER A 389 11.51 45.01 8.82
C SER A 389 10.78 43.78 8.30
N ARG A 390 10.10 43.04 9.19
CA ARG A 390 9.18 41.98 8.84
C ARG A 390 8.04 42.57 8.01
N GLY A 391 8.08 42.33 6.70
CA GLY A 391 6.92 42.43 5.82
C GLY A 391 6.10 41.12 5.89
N PRO A 392 4.85 41.10 5.37
CA PRO A 392 3.99 39.92 5.43
C PRO A 392 4.64 38.73 4.73
N GLU A 393 4.43 37.53 5.30
CA GLU A 393 4.95 36.25 4.83
C GLU A 393 4.78 36.08 3.32
N GLY A 394 5.88 36.24 2.57
CA GLY A 394 5.93 35.97 1.17
C GLY A 394 5.84 34.48 0.91
N GLU A 395 5.09 34.06 -0.11
CA GLU A 395 5.12 32.72 -0.65
C GLU A 395 6.57 32.26 -0.89
N PRO A 396 6.90 30.97 -0.68
CA PRO A 396 8.24 30.46 -0.90
C PRO A 396 8.70 30.78 -2.32
N THR A 397 9.83 31.43 -2.43
CA THR A 397 10.41 31.84 -3.71
C THR A 397 10.77 30.57 -4.49
N ALA A 398 10.01 30.27 -5.53
CA ALA A 398 10.33 29.20 -6.46
C ALA A 398 11.67 29.54 -7.13
N LYS A 399 12.72 28.75 -6.86
CA LYS A 399 13.98 28.84 -7.61
C LYS A 399 13.73 28.38 -9.04
N GLU A 400 14.29 29.07 -10.01
CA GLU A 400 14.15 28.72 -11.43
C GLU A 400 14.66 27.29 -11.70
N PRO A 401 14.04 26.51 -12.61
CA PRO A 401 14.44 25.15 -12.93
C PRO A 401 15.74 25.06 -13.75
N SER A 402 16.48 26.16 -13.93
CA SER A 402 17.70 26.25 -14.73
C SER A 402 18.77 25.24 -14.30
N ASP A 403 19.02 25.13 -12.99
CA ASP A 403 20.06 24.22 -12.47
C ASP A 403 19.69 22.75 -12.64
N ALA A 404 18.40 22.42 -12.47
CA ALA A 404 17.89 21.08 -12.70
C ALA A 404 17.95 20.67 -14.18
N LYS A 405 17.68 21.61 -15.11
CA LYS A 405 17.86 21.37 -16.56
C LYS A 405 19.32 21.15 -16.91
N THR A 406 20.21 21.99 -16.41
CA THR A 406 21.65 21.84 -16.58
C THR A 406 22.15 20.49 -16.03
N ALA A 407 21.59 20.02 -14.91
CA ALA A 407 21.90 18.70 -14.37
C ALA A 407 21.49 17.58 -15.33
N LEU A 408 20.30 17.66 -15.93
CA LEU A 408 19.80 16.70 -16.93
C LEU A 408 20.66 16.71 -18.20
N ASP A 409 21.05 17.89 -18.72
CA ASP A 409 21.87 18.04 -19.92
C ASP A 409 23.23 17.37 -19.78
N ARG A 410 23.75 17.26 -18.56
CA ARG A 410 25.06 16.63 -18.27
C ARG A 410 25.02 15.11 -18.21
N ILE A 411 23.84 14.49 -18.27
CA ILE A 411 23.70 13.05 -18.11
C ILE A 411 23.32 12.39 -19.42
N VAL A 412 24.11 11.38 -19.81
CA VAL A 412 23.77 10.52 -20.96
C VAL A 412 23.01 9.31 -20.44
N ILE A 413 21.69 9.30 -20.56
CA ILE A 413 20.85 8.19 -20.12
C ILE A 413 21.00 7.02 -21.10
N PRO A 414 21.40 5.81 -20.62
CA PRO A 414 21.57 4.65 -21.48
C PRO A 414 20.26 4.16 -22.09
N PRO A 415 20.29 3.60 -23.33
CA PRO A 415 19.06 3.15 -24.03
C PRO A 415 18.26 2.08 -23.25
N GLU A 416 18.94 1.25 -22.46
CA GLU A 416 18.31 0.24 -21.60
C GLU A 416 17.38 0.87 -20.58
N VAL A 417 17.77 2.00 -20.01
CA VAL A 417 16.99 2.76 -19.02
C VAL A 417 15.79 3.41 -19.71
N LEU A 418 15.97 3.95 -20.91
CA LEU A 418 14.87 4.55 -21.68
C LEU A 418 13.79 3.52 -21.99
N ARG A 419 14.16 2.28 -22.37
CA ARG A 419 13.20 1.18 -22.59
C ARG A 419 12.41 0.81 -21.33
N ILE A 420 13.06 0.80 -20.16
CA ILE A 420 12.37 0.58 -18.89
C ILE A 420 11.43 1.74 -18.59
N ALA A 421 11.86 2.94 -18.91
CA ALA A 421 11.14 4.19 -18.66
C ALA A 421 9.93 4.41 -19.59
N GLU A 422 9.83 3.72 -20.74
CA GLU A 422 8.63 3.70 -21.59
C GLU A 422 7.37 3.22 -20.83
N MET A 423 7.57 2.45 -19.76
CA MET A 423 6.50 1.99 -18.88
C MET A 423 6.32 2.90 -17.64
N ALA A 424 6.88 4.13 -17.67
CA ALA A 424 6.73 5.07 -16.57
C ALA A 424 5.25 5.43 -16.35
N SER A 425 4.89 5.54 -15.09
CA SER A 425 3.55 5.91 -14.63
C SER A 425 3.63 7.13 -13.70
N PRO A 426 2.53 7.77 -13.37
CA PRO A 426 2.53 8.76 -12.31
C PRO A 426 3.22 8.24 -11.05
N ARG A 427 3.96 9.11 -10.35
CA ARG A 427 4.87 8.84 -9.23
C ARG A 427 6.20 8.17 -9.60
N SER A 428 6.47 7.88 -10.88
CA SER A 428 7.82 7.59 -11.32
C SER A 428 8.75 8.76 -11.00
N SER A 429 10.01 8.47 -10.69
CA SER A 429 10.98 9.50 -10.29
C SER A 429 12.34 9.31 -10.97
N LEU A 430 13.01 10.44 -11.19
CA LEU A 430 14.41 10.50 -11.53
C LEU A 430 15.11 11.36 -10.48
N ILE A 431 16.08 10.80 -9.79
CA ILE A 431 16.88 11.50 -8.78
C ILE A 431 18.30 11.63 -9.32
N ILE A 432 18.79 12.84 -9.37
CA ILE A 432 20.20 13.13 -9.72
C ILE A 432 20.83 13.72 -8.47
N SER A 433 21.97 13.22 -8.04
CA SER A 433 22.62 13.71 -6.83
C SER A 433 24.14 13.62 -6.88
N ASP A 434 24.79 14.52 -6.17
CA ASP A 434 26.22 14.42 -5.83
C ASP A 434 26.50 13.27 -4.87
N GLU A 435 25.48 12.80 -4.14
CA GLU A 435 25.59 11.81 -3.08
C GLU A 435 25.61 10.36 -3.63
N GLU A 436 26.12 9.46 -2.81
CA GLU A 436 26.01 8.02 -3.07
C GLU A 436 24.66 7.46 -2.56
N LEU A 437 24.38 6.23 -2.97
CA LEU A 437 23.23 5.50 -2.48
C LEU A 437 23.38 5.24 -0.98
N SER A 438 22.40 5.63 -0.19
CA SER A 438 22.41 5.38 1.25
C SER A 438 22.24 3.89 1.58
N SER A 439 22.89 3.43 2.64
CA SER A 439 22.66 2.08 3.22
C SER A 439 21.23 1.87 3.75
N GLU A 440 20.46 2.93 3.90
CA GLU A 440 19.01 2.87 4.20
C GLU A 440 18.18 2.41 2.99
N THR A 441 18.74 2.47 1.76
CA THR A 441 18.12 1.89 0.56
C THR A 441 18.23 0.39 0.62
N GLY A 442 17.10 -0.30 0.70
CA GLY A 442 17.09 -1.73 0.86
C GLY A 442 15.82 -2.37 0.33
N LYS A 443 15.54 -3.59 0.79
CA LYS A 443 14.35 -4.34 0.43
C LYS A 443 13.11 -3.63 0.97
N GLY A 444 12.16 -3.33 0.10
CA GLY A 444 10.91 -2.64 0.45
C GLY A 444 11.04 -1.12 0.59
N THR A 445 12.18 -0.50 0.21
CA THR A 445 12.32 0.96 0.11
C THR A 445 12.54 1.40 -1.32
N ASP A 446 12.16 2.63 -1.63
CA ASP A 446 12.68 3.37 -2.78
C ASP A 446 14.09 3.91 -2.46
N PHE A 447 14.68 4.69 -3.35
CA PHE A 447 15.98 5.29 -3.10
C PHE A 447 15.94 6.23 -1.89
N VAL A 448 16.86 6.03 -0.96
CA VAL A 448 17.15 6.93 0.13
C VAL A 448 18.45 7.65 -0.17
N VAL A 449 18.42 8.98 -0.20
CA VAL A 449 19.56 9.83 -0.45
C VAL A 449 19.73 10.78 0.72
N LEU A 450 20.86 10.74 1.39
CA LEU A 450 21.19 11.62 2.52
C LEU A 450 22.10 12.75 2.06
N LEU A 451 21.79 13.98 2.44
CA LEU A 451 22.65 15.12 2.14
C LEU A 451 23.84 15.13 3.10
N SER A 452 25.04 14.82 2.59
CA SER A 452 26.25 14.68 3.41
C SER A 452 26.73 15.98 4.04
N GLY A 453 26.34 17.14 3.47
CA GLY A 453 26.63 18.46 4.01
C GLY A 453 25.77 18.89 5.19
N GLU A 454 24.74 18.11 5.56
CA GLU A 454 23.77 18.42 6.59
C GLU A 454 23.92 17.52 7.83
N PRO A 455 23.55 18.00 9.03
CA PRO A 455 23.60 17.20 10.26
C PRO A 455 22.75 15.94 10.18
N GLN A 456 23.28 14.81 10.64
CA GLN A 456 22.63 13.48 10.59
C GLN A 456 22.59 12.80 11.96
N GLY A 457 22.60 13.56 13.06
CA GLY A 457 22.65 13.04 14.43
C GLY A 457 21.55 12.03 14.78
N GLY A 458 20.39 12.15 14.19
CA GLY A 458 19.27 11.21 14.34
C GLY A 458 19.55 9.81 13.80
N ILE A 459 20.45 9.66 12.83
CA ILE A 459 20.87 8.36 12.27
C ILE A 459 22.20 7.88 12.87
N ALA A 460 23.17 8.76 13.08
CA ALA A 460 24.54 8.42 13.45
C ALA A 460 24.67 7.65 14.79
N GLY A 461 23.73 7.79 15.72
CA GLY A 461 23.70 7.05 16.98
C GLY A 461 23.05 5.67 16.90
N ARG A 462 22.45 5.30 15.76
CA ARG A 462 21.63 4.10 15.60
C ARG A 462 22.39 3.04 14.80
N ARG A 463 23.12 2.17 15.49
CA ARG A 463 23.61 0.95 14.84
C ARG A 463 22.39 0.07 14.52
N TYR A 464 22.13 -0.15 13.24
CA TYR A 464 21.21 -1.16 12.75
C TYR A 464 21.57 -2.50 13.39
N ARG A 465 20.76 -2.98 14.31
CA ARG A 465 20.69 -4.40 14.63
C ARG A 465 19.76 -5.00 13.57
N PRO A 466 20.23 -5.88 12.68
CA PRO A 466 19.31 -6.64 11.85
C PRO A 466 18.33 -7.28 12.82
N ALA A 467 17.05 -7.06 12.61
CA ALA A 467 16.01 -7.77 13.33
C ALA A 467 16.29 -9.24 13.10
N GLY A 468 16.81 -9.91 14.12
CA GLY A 468 16.92 -11.36 14.12
C GLY A 468 15.55 -11.88 13.75
N GLU A 469 15.50 -12.88 12.89
CA GLU A 469 14.29 -13.56 12.47
C GLU A 469 13.34 -13.66 13.66
N VAL A 470 12.24 -12.92 13.60
CA VAL A 470 11.18 -13.02 14.59
C VAL A 470 10.55 -14.38 14.32
N TRP A 471 11.03 -15.40 15.01
CA TRP A 471 10.34 -16.66 15.13
C TRP A 471 8.99 -16.33 15.76
N TYR A 472 7.94 -16.39 14.94
CA TYR A 472 6.57 -16.42 15.42
C TYR A 472 6.44 -17.63 16.33
N GLN A 473 6.63 -17.44 17.63
CA GLN A 473 6.14 -18.40 18.62
C GLN A 473 4.62 -18.36 18.54
N ARG A 474 4.07 -19.33 17.80
CA ARG A 474 2.63 -19.61 17.86
C ARG A 474 2.25 -19.73 19.33
N PRO A 475 1.25 -19.01 19.83
CA PRO A 475 0.75 -19.25 21.17
C PRO A 475 0.34 -20.72 21.24
N ARG A 476 0.95 -21.47 22.14
CA ARG A 476 0.49 -22.82 22.50
C ARG A 476 -0.87 -22.62 23.15
N PHE A 477 -1.93 -22.83 22.42
CA PHE A 477 -3.25 -23.07 23.00
C PHE A 477 -3.12 -24.31 23.89
N ARG A 478 -3.05 -24.13 25.20
CA ARG A 478 -3.34 -25.16 26.16
C ARG A 478 -4.84 -25.45 26.08
N SER A 479 -5.19 -26.59 25.50
CA SER A 479 -6.52 -27.15 25.58
C SER A 479 -6.82 -27.51 27.03
N PRO A 480 -7.88 -26.98 27.66
CA PRO A 480 -8.33 -27.44 28.97
C PRO A 480 -9.49 -28.43 28.76
N PHE A 481 -9.16 -29.69 28.45
CA PHE A 481 -10.14 -30.76 28.61
C PHE A 481 -9.40 -32.09 28.86
N PHE A 482 -9.11 -32.36 30.11
CA PHE A 482 -9.07 -33.68 30.66
C PHE A 482 -9.96 -33.68 31.89
N TRP A 483 -11.15 -34.25 31.78
CA TRP A 483 -11.86 -34.89 32.86
C TRP A 483 -12.53 -36.14 32.31
N ARG A 484 -12.05 -37.31 32.86
CA ARG A 484 -12.62 -38.65 32.96
C ARG A 484 -13.36 -39.23 31.75
#